data_4a54d7f11ac6806467be79347a4a55d0
#
_entry.id   4a54d7f11ac6806467be79347a4a55d0
#
_cell.length_a   1.000
_cell.length_b   1.000
_cell.length_c   1.000
_cell.angle_alpha   90.00
_cell.angle_beta   90.00
_cell.angle_gamma   90.00
#
_symmetry.space_group_name_H-M   'P 1'
#
loop_
_entity.id
_entity.type
_entity.pdbx_description
1 polymer ?
#
loop_
_entity_poly.entity_id
_entity_poly.type
_entity_poly.pdbx_seq_one_letter_code
_entity_poly.pdbx_strand_id
1 'polypeptide(L)'
;LNKERDLVGIYLSAHPLDEYAVILENVCNVHMAELADLTPLQNRDLTMGGIVTAVREGYTKTGKPYGIAKVEDYSGSAEFAFFGNEWVEKKNFFMTGMFLFMRGKCQPKQWRQEEWEVKISTIELLPEVKEKIIEKLTVSAPLSALDEELITEFSALIKANPGNAELYFH
;
A
#
# COMPACT_ATOMS: atom_id res chain seq x y z
N LEU A 1 4.86 17.39 -6.13
CA LEU A 1 3.72 16.46 -6.28
C LEU A 1 2.55 16.86 -5.37
N ASN A 2 2.72 16.88 -4.03
CA ASN A 2 1.63 17.26 -3.12
C ASN A 2 1.12 18.70 -3.38
N LYS A 3 2.02 19.65 -3.68
CA LYS A 3 1.64 21.02 -4.06
C LYS A 3 0.89 21.08 -5.40
N GLU A 4 1.22 20.20 -6.34
CA GLU A 4 0.51 20.09 -7.62
C GLU A 4 -0.92 19.61 -7.41
N ARG A 5 -1.12 18.58 -6.57
CA ARG A 5 -2.45 18.08 -6.21
C ARG A 5 -3.30 19.15 -5.53
N ASP A 6 -2.72 19.92 -4.60
CA ASP A 6 -3.45 20.95 -3.85
C ASP A 6 -3.91 22.11 -4.73
N LEU A 7 -3.21 22.36 -5.85
CA LEU A 7 -3.55 23.45 -6.78
C LEU A 7 -4.47 23.02 -7.92
N VAL A 8 -4.33 21.78 -8.41
CA VAL A 8 -5.04 21.31 -9.62
C VAL A 8 -5.98 20.15 -9.32
N GLY A 9 -5.90 19.56 -8.13
CA GLY A 9 -6.70 18.39 -7.71
C GLY A 9 -6.22 17.05 -8.25
N ILE A 10 -5.18 17.04 -9.10
CA ILE A 10 -4.55 15.85 -9.68
C ILE A 10 -3.03 15.99 -9.66
N TYR A 11 -2.33 14.86 -9.73
CA TYR A 11 -0.89 14.87 -9.97
C TYR A 11 -0.64 15.12 -11.47
N LEU A 12 0.19 16.13 -11.78
CA LEU A 12 0.60 16.46 -13.16
C LEU A 12 1.75 15.58 -13.66
N SER A 13 2.51 15.00 -12.75
CA SER A 13 3.56 14.01 -12.98
C SER A 13 3.11 12.64 -12.46
N ALA A 14 3.99 11.65 -12.38
CA ALA A 14 3.68 10.31 -11.90
C ALA A 14 3.00 10.31 -10.51
N HIS A 15 2.02 9.41 -10.31
CA HIS A 15 1.40 9.23 -9.01
C HIS A 15 2.44 8.68 -8.01
N PRO A 16 2.47 9.12 -6.75
CA PRO A 16 3.47 8.62 -5.78
C PRO A 16 3.48 7.10 -5.59
N LEU A 17 2.36 6.44 -5.86
CA LEU A 17 2.21 4.98 -5.74
C LEU A 17 2.61 4.21 -7.00
N ASP A 18 2.96 4.87 -8.13
CA ASP A 18 3.26 4.18 -9.40
C ASP A 18 4.44 3.21 -9.26
N GLU A 19 5.39 3.53 -8.40
CA GLU A 19 6.51 2.64 -8.08
C GLU A 19 6.08 1.32 -7.42
N TYR A 20 4.89 1.31 -6.80
CA TYR A 20 4.31 0.16 -6.07
C TYR A 20 3.09 -0.43 -6.77
N ALA A 21 2.77 0.01 -8.00
CA ALA A 21 1.57 -0.41 -8.74
C ALA A 21 1.44 -1.94 -8.82
N VAL A 22 2.53 -2.65 -9.11
CA VAL A 22 2.56 -4.12 -9.21
C VAL A 22 2.11 -4.78 -7.90
N ILE A 23 2.51 -4.25 -6.75
CA ILE A 23 2.11 -4.79 -5.44
C ILE A 23 0.65 -4.47 -5.17
N LEU A 24 0.23 -3.23 -5.43
CA LEU A 24 -1.14 -2.79 -5.19
C LEU A 24 -2.15 -3.56 -6.05
N GLU A 25 -1.80 -3.89 -7.29
CA GLU A 25 -2.67 -4.59 -8.23
C GLU A 25 -2.67 -6.12 -8.06
N ASN A 26 -1.53 -6.72 -7.66
CA ASN A 26 -1.38 -8.19 -7.69
C ASN A 26 -1.25 -8.84 -6.30
N VAL A 27 -0.94 -8.09 -5.27
CA VAL A 27 -0.74 -8.60 -3.90
C VAL A 27 -1.83 -8.10 -2.95
N CYS A 28 -2.33 -6.88 -3.14
CA CYS A 28 -3.48 -6.38 -2.40
C CYS A 28 -4.77 -7.02 -2.94
N ASN A 29 -5.67 -7.36 -2.02
CA ASN A 29 -6.96 -7.97 -2.36
C ASN A 29 -8.15 -7.06 -2.05
N VAL A 30 -7.90 -5.84 -1.57
CA VAL A 30 -8.89 -4.81 -1.31
C VAL A 30 -8.27 -3.43 -1.53
N HIS A 31 -9.06 -2.52 -2.10
CA HIS A 31 -8.71 -1.12 -2.32
C HIS A 31 -9.34 -0.22 -1.24
N MET A 32 -8.76 0.98 -1.02
CA MET A 32 -9.21 1.89 0.05
C MET A 32 -10.68 2.30 -0.11
N ALA A 33 -11.16 2.53 -1.33
CA ALA A 33 -12.56 2.89 -1.57
C ALA A 33 -13.54 1.78 -1.17
N GLU A 34 -13.15 0.50 -1.25
CA GLU A 34 -14.01 -0.63 -0.91
C GLU A 34 -14.25 -0.73 0.61
N LEU A 35 -13.37 -0.14 1.42
CA LEU A 35 -13.51 -0.12 2.88
C LEU A 35 -14.65 0.78 3.38
N ALA A 36 -15.29 1.54 2.49
CA ALA A 36 -16.49 2.31 2.80
C ALA A 36 -17.71 1.42 3.07
N ASP A 37 -17.77 0.23 2.44
CA ASP A 37 -18.79 -0.80 2.69
C ASP A 37 -18.13 -2.13 3.03
N LEU A 38 -18.16 -2.51 4.31
CA LEU A 38 -17.56 -3.73 4.80
C LEU A 38 -18.43 -4.99 4.57
N THR A 39 -19.64 -4.84 4.05
CA THR A 39 -20.58 -5.98 3.84
C THR A 39 -19.98 -7.09 2.99
N PRO A 40 -19.34 -6.81 1.81
CA PRO A 40 -18.75 -7.86 0.98
C PRO A 40 -17.42 -8.39 1.52
N LEU A 41 -16.85 -7.75 2.54
CA LEU A 41 -15.53 -8.06 3.10
C LEU A 41 -15.61 -8.86 4.41
N GLN A 42 -16.79 -9.11 4.92
CA GLN A 42 -17.02 -9.77 6.21
C GLN A 42 -16.28 -11.12 6.33
N ASN A 43 -15.57 -11.30 7.45
CA ASN A 43 -14.74 -12.46 7.80
C ASN A 43 -13.55 -12.73 6.86
N ARG A 44 -13.25 -11.84 5.92
CA ARG A 44 -12.12 -12.01 4.99
C ARG A 44 -10.84 -11.48 5.61
N ASP A 45 -9.74 -12.14 5.29
CA ASP A 45 -8.41 -11.60 5.46
C ASP A 45 -8.13 -10.60 4.34
N LEU A 46 -7.64 -9.43 4.72
CA LEU A 46 -7.46 -8.28 3.84
C LEU A 46 -5.98 -7.94 3.74
N THR A 47 -5.55 -7.66 2.50
CA THR A 47 -4.25 -7.06 2.19
C THR A 47 -4.47 -5.79 1.40
N MET A 48 -3.87 -4.70 1.85
CA MET A 48 -4.07 -3.38 1.26
C MET A 48 -2.79 -2.55 1.33
N GLY A 49 -2.65 -1.60 0.45
CA GLY A 49 -1.49 -0.70 0.43
C GLY A 49 -1.90 0.71 0.06
N GLY A 50 -1.09 1.69 0.45
CA GLY A 50 -1.34 3.08 0.15
C GLY A 50 -0.34 4.03 0.80
N ILE A 51 -0.55 5.31 0.57
CA ILE A 51 0.23 6.40 1.16
C ILE A 51 -0.52 7.03 2.33
N VAL A 52 0.17 7.30 3.42
CA VAL A 52 -0.38 8.06 4.55
C VAL A 52 -0.49 9.53 4.16
N THR A 53 -1.71 10.06 4.12
CA THR A 53 -1.96 11.47 3.72
C THR A 53 -2.24 12.38 4.90
N ALA A 54 -2.75 11.84 6.00
CA ALA A 54 -2.98 12.61 7.23
C ALA A 54 -2.91 11.71 8.46
N VAL A 55 -2.50 12.29 9.59
CA VAL A 55 -2.52 11.64 10.89
C VAL A 55 -3.03 12.62 11.93
N ARG A 56 -3.93 12.16 12.77
CA ARG A 56 -4.43 12.89 13.94
C ARG A 56 -4.20 12.02 15.16
N GLU A 57 -3.61 12.58 16.18
CA GLU A 57 -3.39 11.88 17.45
C GLU A 57 -3.87 12.71 18.64
N GLY A 58 -4.15 12.04 19.74
CA GLY A 58 -4.63 12.69 20.96
C GLY A 58 -4.86 11.70 22.10
N TYR A 59 -5.64 12.14 23.08
CA TYR A 59 -6.01 11.33 24.22
C TYR A 59 -7.54 11.24 24.33
N THR A 60 -8.04 10.07 24.64
CA THR A 60 -9.46 9.86 24.95
C THR A 60 -9.83 10.54 26.27
N LYS A 61 -11.12 10.68 26.55
CA LYS A 61 -11.60 11.19 27.86
C LYS A 61 -11.09 10.41 29.06
N THR A 62 -10.70 9.15 28.85
CA THR A 62 -10.12 8.27 29.89
C THR A 62 -8.59 8.30 29.93
N GLY A 63 -7.94 9.23 29.21
CA GLY A 63 -6.49 9.41 29.18
C GLY A 63 -5.72 8.38 28.33
N LYS A 64 -6.40 7.54 27.54
CA LYS A 64 -5.74 6.60 26.64
C LYS A 64 -5.31 7.30 25.35
N PRO A 65 -4.06 7.11 24.86
CA PRO A 65 -3.63 7.67 23.60
C PRO A 65 -4.43 7.04 22.44
N TYR A 66 -4.65 7.81 21.38
CA TYR A 66 -5.20 7.29 20.13
C TYR A 66 -4.58 7.98 18.93
N GLY A 67 -4.65 7.34 17.79
CA GLY A 67 -4.32 7.92 16.50
C GLY A 67 -5.31 7.49 15.44
N ILE A 68 -5.58 8.40 14.51
CA ILE A 68 -6.38 8.15 13.31
C ILE A 68 -5.51 8.52 12.13
N ALA A 69 -5.21 7.54 11.30
CA ALA A 69 -4.43 7.72 10.08
C ALA A 69 -5.32 7.61 8.85
N LYS A 70 -5.19 8.56 7.94
CA LYS A 70 -5.80 8.50 6.62
C LYS A 70 -4.79 7.94 5.63
N VAL A 71 -5.16 6.83 4.98
CA VAL A 71 -4.36 6.18 3.95
C VAL A 71 -5.11 6.25 2.63
N GLU A 72 -4.39 6.52 1.54
CA GLU A 72 -4.94 6.74 0.20
C GLU A 72 -4.25 5.82 -0.80
N ASP A 73 -5.04 5.24 -1.72
CA ASP A 73 -4.56 4.54 -2.91
C ASP A 73 -5.15 5.18 -4.17
N TYR A 74 -5.05 4.51 -5.33
CA TYR A 74 -5.62 5.01 -6.59
C TYR A 74 -7.15 5.10 -6.58
N SER A 75 -7.82 4.30 -5.75
CA SER A 75 -9.28 4.21 -5.70
C SER A 75 -9.92 5.25 -4.79
N GLY A 76 -9.19 5.68 -3.75
CA GLY A 76 -9.71 6.60 -2.75
C GLY A 76 -8.93 6.56 -1.45
N SER A 77 -9.61 6.80 -0.33
CA SER A 77 -8.99 6.87 0.98
C SER A 77 -9.82 6.20 2.06
N ALA A 78 -9.15 5.66 3.08
CA ALA A 78 -9.78 5.12 4.28
C ALA A 78 -9.10 5.66 5.55
N GLU A 79 -9.84 5.73 6.64
CA GLU A 79 -9.31 6.09 7.95
C GLU A 79 -9.18 4.85 8.84
N PHE A 80 -8.03 4.72 9.49
CA PHE A 80 -7.73 3.64 10.44
C PHE A 80 -7.52 4.24 11.82
N ALA A 81 -8.31 3.79 12.79
CA ALA A 81 -8.23 4.27 14.16
C ALA A 81 -7.60 3.22 15.08
N PHE A 82 -6.60 3.63 15.84
CA PHE A 82 -5.88 2.79 16.81
C PHE A 82 -5.95 3.44 18.19
N PHE A 83 -6.10 2.62 19.24
CA PHE A 83 -6.29 3.10 20.60
C PHE A 83 -5.34 2.43 21.58
N GLY A 84 -4.93 3.17 22.62
CA GLY A 84 -4.10 2.66 23.71
C GLY A 84 -2.76 2.11 23.24
N ASN A 85 -2.41 0.93 23.69
CA ASN A 85 -1.14 0.28 23.36
C ASN A 85 -0.97 0.01 21.87
N GLU A 86 -2.05 -0.31 21.18
CA GLU A 86 -2.01 -0.54 19.73
C GLU A 86 -1.54 0.70 18.96
N TRP A 87 -1.97 1.90 19.37
CA TRP A 87 -1.47 3.14 18.79
C TRP A 87 0.02 3.34 19.11
N VAL A 88 0.42 3.14 20.35
CA VAL A 88 1.82 3.32 20.78
C VAL A 88 2.77 2.43 19.98
N GLU A 89 2.38 1.18 19.72
CA GLU A 89 3.17 0.22 18.96
C GLU A 89 3.26 0.57 17.48
N LYS A 90 2.15 1.04 16.89
CA LYS A 90 2.03 1.24 15.44
C LYS A 90 2.31 2.67 14.96
N LYS A 91 2.31 3.66 15.84
CA LYS A 91 2.37 5.09 15.46
C LYS A 91 3.56 5.47 14.56
N ASN A 92 4.69 4.77 14.70
CA ASN A 92 5.89 5.05 13.91
C ASN A 92 5.72 4.77 12.41
N PHE A 93 4.76 3.93 12.03
CA PHE A 93 4.40 3.68 10.63
C PHE A 93 3.53 4.79 10.06
N PHE A 94 2.77 5.49 10.91
CA PHE A 94 1.80 6.48 10.48
C PHE A 94 2.39 7.90 10.50
N MET A 95 3.30 8.16 9.57
CA MET A 95 3.77 9.51 9.27
C MET A 95 3.35 9.89 7.86
N THR A 96 2.89 11.12 7.66
CA THR A 96 2.48 11.61 6.34
C THR A 96 3.59 11.41 5.30
N GLY A 97 3.24 10.81 4.18
CA GLY A 97 4.17 10.45 3.11
C GLY A 97 4.73 9.03 3.19
N MET A 98 4.48 8.29 4.26
CA MET A 98 4.87 6.87 4.34
C MET A 98 4.02 6.01 3.42
N PHE A 99 4.67 5.08 2.73
CA PHE A 99 4.05 4.07 1.87
C PHE A 99 3.91 2.77 2.66
N LEU A 100 2.66 2.38 2.92
CA LEU A 100 2.35 1.25 3.80
C LEU A 100 1.74 0.09 3.03
N PHE A 101 2.11 -1.11 3.43
CA PHE A 101 1.42 -2.36 3.15
C PHE A 101 0.85 -2.88 4.46
N MET A 102 -0.44 -3.13 4.49
CA MET A 102 -1.16 -3.52 5.70
C MET A 102 -1.90 -4.84 5.48
N ARG A 103 -1.86 -5.68 6.50
CA ARG A 103 -2.66 -6.89 6.58
C ARG A 103 -3.61 -6.80 7.74
N GLY A 104 -4.80 -7.28 7.55
CA GLY A 104 -5.82 -7.25 8.59
C GLY A 104 -6.96 -8.22 8.29
N LYS A 105 -7.97 -8.14 9.11
CA LYS A 105 -9.18 -8.93 8.96
C LYS A 105 -10.41 -8.06 9.13
N CYS A 106 -11.41 -8.26 8.28
CA CYS A 106 -12.73 -7.72 8.50
C CYS A 106 -13.47 -8.59 9.48
N GLN A 107 -13.75 -8.07 10.67
CA GLN A 107 -14.34 -8.81 11.78
C GLN A 107 -15.42 -7.99 12.48
N PRO A 108 -16.34 -8.64 13.23
CA PRO A 108 -17.28 -7.93 14.10
C PRO A 108 -16.53 -7.14 15.17
N LYS A 109 -16.99 -5.94 15.49
CA LYS A 109 -16.45 -5.17 16.62
C LYS A 109 -16.67 -5.92 17.94
N GLN A 110 -15.68 -5.89 18.82
CA GLN A 110 -15.68 -6.62 20.10
C GLN A 110 -16.89 -6.28 20.98
N TRP A 111 -17.34 -5.01 20.99
CA TRP A 111 -18.42 -4.54 21.86
C TRP A 111 -19.77 -4.32 21.16
N ARG A 112 -19.79 -4.47 19.82
CA ARG A 112 -20.98 -4.31 18.97
C ARG A 112 -20.88 -5.30 17.81
N GLN A 113 -21.26 -6.54 18.05
CA GLN A 113 -21.12 -7.64 17.09
C GLN A 113 -21.90 -7.44 15.78
N GLU A 114 -22.86 -6.52 15.76
CA GLU A 114 -23.61 -6.14 14.55
C GLU A 114 -22.83 -5.15 13.66
N GLU A 115 -21.79 -4.47 14.20
CA GLU A 115 -20.93 -3.56 13.46
C GLU A 115 -19.63 -4.26 13.07
N TRP A 116 -19.16 -3.99 11.87
CA TRP A 116 -17.90 -4.54 11.33
C TRP A 116 -16.78 -3.53 11.42
N GLU A 117 -15.58 -4.03 11.53
CA GLU A 117 -14.35 -3.24 11.52
C GLU A 117 -13.24 -3.97 10.75
N VAL A 118 -12.30 -3.22 10.23
CA VAL A 118 -11.03 -3.77 9.72
C VAL A 118 -9.99 -3.70 10.84
N LYS A 119 -9.63 -4.86 11.37
CA LYS A 119 -8.59 -4.98 12.39
C LYS A 119 -7.24 -5.22 11.72
N ILE A 120 -6.35 -4.25 11.79
CA ILE A 120 -5.00 -4.34 11.22
C ILE A 120 -4.10 -5.15 12.16
N SER A 121 -3.57 -6.24 11.63
CA SER A 121 -2.64 -7.13 12.35
C SER A 121 -1.17 -6.77 12.08
N THR A 122 -0.81 -6.49 10.83
CA THR A 122 0.57 -6.24 10.41
C THR A 122 0.66 -5.01 9.55
N ILE A 123 1.73 -4.23 9.73
CA ILE A 123 2.07 -3.08 8.92
C ILE A 123 3.54 -3.23 8.52
N GLU A 124 3.82 -3.09 7.23
CA GLU A 124 5.16 -3.10 6.65
C GLU A 124 5.30 -1.87 5.73
N LEU A 125 6.52 -1.45 5.44
CA LEU A 125 6.76 -0.41 4.45
C LEU A 125 6.71 -1.02 3.04
N LEU A 126 5.99 -0.39 2.11
CA LEU A 126 5.91 -0.84 0.71
C LEU A 126 7.28 -1.03 0.04
N PRO A 127 8.30 -0.16 0.27
CA PRO A 127 9.65 -0.41 -0.23
C PRO A 127 10.23 -1.76 0.21
N GLU A 128 10.07 -2.13 1.49
CA GLU A 128 10.58 -3.41 2.02
C GLU A 128 9.82 -4.61 1.47
N VAL A 129 8.50 -4.45 1.27
CA VAL A 129 7.64 -5.48 0.68
C VAL A 129 8.02 -5.71 -0.79
N LYS A 130 8.30 -4.63 -1.53
CA LYS A 130 8.75 -4.69 -2.92
C LYS A 130 10.02 -5.54 -3.08
N GLU A 131 10.99 -5.34 -2.20
CA GLU A 131 12.25 -6.10 -2.21
C GLU A 131 12.07 -7.58 -1.89
N LYS A 132 11.07 -7.93 -1.07
CA LYS A 132 10.81 -9.30 -0.63
C LYS A 132 9.93 -10.11 -1.58
N ILE A 133 8.97 -9.44 -2.25
CA ILE A 133 7.93 -10.13 -3.05
C ILE A 133 8.37 -10.36 -4.49
N ILE A 134 9.17 -9.47 -5.09
CA ILE A 134 9.64 -9.63 -6.46
C ILE A 134 10.91 -10.45 -6.46
N GLU A 135 10.76 -11.78 -6.44
CA GLU A 135 11.90 -12.71 -6.51
C GLU A 135 12.30 -13.02 -7.96
N LYS A 136 11.33 -12.97 -8.87
CA LYS A 136 11.51 -13.39 -10.26
C LYS A 136 10.72 -12.54 -11.23
N LEU A 137 11.37 -12.07 -12.29
CA LEU A 137 10.73 -11.41 -13.43
C LEU A 137 10.98 -12.25 -14.68
N THR A 138 9.92 -12.62 -15.40
CA THR A 138 10.04 -13.31 -16.69
C THR A 138 9.56 -12.39 -17.79
N VAL A 139 10.42 -12.13 -18.76
CA VAL A 139 10.09 -11.37 -19.98
C VAL A 139 9.91 -12.36 -21.11
N SER A 140 8.71 -12.42 -21.68
CA SER A 140 8.42 -13.25 -22.87
C SER A 140 8.36 -12.36 -24.10
N ALA A 141 9.20 -12.66 -25.08
CA ALA A 141 9.21 -11.94 -26.36
C ALA A 141 9.39 -12.93 -27.51
N PRO A 142 8.69 -12.75 -28.65
CA PRO A 142 8.92 -13.56 -29.82
C PRO A 142 10.32 -13.29 -30.36
N LEU A 143 11.01 -14.34 -30.82
CA LEU A 143 12.37 -14.25 -31.38
C LEU A 143 12.52 -13.18 -32.47
N SER A 144 11.45 -12.94 -33.22
CA SER A 144 11.39 -11.92 -34.29
C SER A 144 11.42 -10.47 -33.76
N ALA A 145 11.17 -10.27 -32.48
CA ALA A 145 11.23 -8.96 -31.83
C ALA A 145 12.59 -8.69 -31.15
N LEU A 146 13.48 -9.70 -31.08
CA LEU A 146 14.78 -9.58 -30.48
C LEU A 146 15.80 -9.14 -31.54
N ASP A 147 16.15 -7.87 -31.54
CA ASP A 147 17.26 -7.31 -32.30
C ASP A 147 18.39 -6.85 -31.36
N GLU A 148 19.53 -6.49 -31.94
CA GLU A 148 20.71 -6.06 -31.15
C GLU A 148 20.44 -4.75 -30.38
N GLU A 149 19.58 -3.88 -30.90
CA GLU A 149 19.22 -2.61 -30.27
C GLU A 149 18.44 -2.88 -28.98
N LEU A 150 17.40 -3.69 -29.04
CA LEU A 150 16.59 -4.10 -27.87
C LEU A 150 17.43 -4.79 -26.79
N ILE A 151 18.32 -5.71 -27.19
CA ILE A 151 19.22 -6.39 -26.25
C ILE A 151 20.15 -5.40 -25.55
N THR A 152 20.66 -4.41 -26.28
CA THR A 152 21.52 -3.38 -25.73
C THR A 152 20.77 -2.47 -24.75
N GLU A 153 19.58 -2.03 -25.12
CA GLU A 153 18.69 -1.22 -24.26
C GLU A 153 18.31 -1.97 -22.97
N PHE A 154 17.91 -3.23 -23.10
CA PHE A 154 17.63 -4.09 -21.93
C PHE A 154 18.84 -4.24 -21.01
N SER A 155 20.02 -4.47 -21.57
CA SER A 155 21.24 -4.60 -20.78
C SER A 155 21.58 -3.30 -20.05
N ALA A 156 21.35 -2.16 -20.68
CA ALA A 156 21.54 -0.85 -20.05
C ALA A 156 20.54 -0.60 -18.93
N LEU A 157 19.26 -0.97 -19.16
CA LEU A 157 18.18 -0.86 -18.17
C LEU A 157 18.48 -1.69 -16.92
N ILE A 158 18.88 -2.95 -17.09
CA ILE A 158 19.24 -3.85 -15.99
C ILE A 158 20.41 -3.28 -15.18
N LYS A 159 21.46 -2.80 -15.86
CA LYS A 159 22.62 -2.21 -15.19
C LYS A 159 22.28 -0.92 -14.43
N ALA A 160 21.35 -0.13 -14.96
CA ALA A 160 20.91 1.11 -14.33
C ALA A 160 19.99 0.89 -13.13
N ASN A 161 19.33 -0.30 -13.04
CA ASN A 161 18.37 -0.65 -12.00
C ASN A 161 18.76 -1.96 -11.31
N PRO A 162 19.88 -1.99 -10.55
CA PRO A 162 20.29 -3.18 -9.84
C PRO A 162 19.24 -3.56 -8.78
N GLY A 163 18.93 -4.84 -8.67
CA GLY A 163 17.97 -5.40 -7.71
C GLY A 163 18.33 -6.84 -7.36
N ASN A 164 17.55 -7.46 -6.47
CA ASN A 164 17.73 -8.84 -6.02
C ASN A 164 16.88 -9.84 -6.80
N ALA A 165 16.00 -9.37 -7.69
CA ALA A 165 15.11 -10.22 -8.47
C ALA A 165 15.87 -10.92 -9.60
N GLU A 166 15.59 -12.20 -9.81
CA GLU A 166 16.10 -12.96 -10.94
C GLU A 166 15.34 -12.59 -12.22
N LEU A 167 16.06 -12.29 -13.30
CA LEU A 167 15.47 -11.98 -14.59
C LEU A 167 15.63 -13.14 -15.57
N TYR A 168 14.51 -13.59 -16.12
CA TYR A 168 14.45 -14.65 -17.12
C TYR A 168 13.88 -14.13 -18.44
N PHE A 169 14.43 -14.63 -19.54
CA PHE A 169 13.88 -14.41 -20.88
C PHE A 169 13.30 -15.73 -21.40
N HIS A 170 12.13 -15.66 -21.99
CA HIS A 170 11.42 -16.81 -22.57
C HIS A 170 10.90 -16.49 -23.96
#